data_2b1a9ad2a01c3534d2eaccfa44d0f514
#
_entry.id   2b1a9ad2a01c3534d2eaccfa44d0f514
#
_cell.length_a   1.000
_cell.length_b   1.000
_cell.length_c   1.000
_cell.angle_alpha   90.00
_cell.angle_beta   90.00
_cell.angle_gamma   90.00
#
_symmetry.space_group_name_H-M   'P 1'
#
loop_
_entity.id
_entity.type
_entity.pdbx_description
1 polymer ?
#
loop_
_entity_poly.entity_id
_entity_poly.type
_entity_poly.pdbx_seq_one_letter_code
_entity_poly.pdbx_strand_id
1 'polypeptide(L)'
;MKQFYTPNDFLNEETDSRMIQAAVNEAAKCGIRVVIPRYNERTGKCVWELDAGIKLYSGSYVTLDSCYIRLMDDTVIHFFENSVADSTDDWWDPKHRQYDITLKGEGVVVLDGGNHNGVFESCFNIYDENGKFIKKTEFRGFKGAYVNRGLQFRNVERINVSGIRMVNCRYWGMNFEFCSEGHVSDITFESLNHVPNQDGIDVRVGCHNFLIENISGKTGDDTIALTNFGLPEAMETSPELDYDIHDIMIRNIRSYVTGKCDMIRLLNRGGAKIYNVQISGVVDVTPEGEEHRPLAAIRIGDLNNYPARLNLPGETRNITVRDVISRARFGIYVANSLTDSVFDNIMMTSEGGIGMYVNGCVMKNVFVDKLTYNSLSCVPKSDIGYTHVHHKVNIDKLCAVCFNNSTAENVSFNNVVGGRNLDYLFSSNTPLKIKAENLTANDEETVLLDNVTVG
;
A
#
# COMPACT_ATOMS: atom_id res chain seq x y z
N MET A 1 31.11 5.84 -29.60
CA MET A 1 29.93 6.53 -28.99
C MET A 1 29.74 5.92 -27.61
N LYS A 2 29.57 6.72 -26.55
CA LYS A 2 29.40 6.22 -25.18
C LYS A 2 28.03 5.52 -25.07
N GLN A 3 27.97 4.37 -24.42
CA GLN A 3 26.74 3.58 -24.32
C GLN A 3 25.91 3.91 -23.08
N PHE A 4 26.56 4.45 -22.03
CA PHE A 4 25.94 4.88 -20.80
C PHE A 4 26.82 5.89 -20.09
N TYR A 5 26.26 6.67 -19.17
CA TYR A 5 26.99 7.43 -18.16
C TYR A 5 26.97 6.74 -16.80
N THR A 6 28.00 6.97 -16.01
CA THR A 6 28.08 6.55 -14.61
C THR A 6 28.41 7.78 -13.76
N PRO A 7 27.98 7.83 -12.48
CA PRO A 7 28.40 8.90 -11.59
C PRO A 7 29.91 9.07 -11.47
N ASN A 8 30.67 7.96 -11.62
CA ASN A 8 32.14 8.00 -11.62
C ASN A 8 32.76 8.77 -12.81
N ASP A 9 31.97 9.12 -13.82
CA ASP A 9 32.41 10.03 -14.90
C ASP A 9 32.49 11.49 -14.44
N PHE A 10 31.98 11.83 -13.23
CA PHE A 10 31.80 13.16 -12.71
C PHE A 10 32.49 13.36 -11.35
N LEU A 11 33.71 12.87 -11.20
CA LEU A 11 34.48 12.89 -9.96
C LEU A 11 34.81 14.30 -9.43
N ASN A 12 34.64 15.33 -10.26
CA ASN A 12 34.82 16.73 -9.87
C ASN A 12 33.62 17.30 -9.10
N GLU A 13 32.50 16.59 -9.02
CA GLU A 13 31.35 17.01 -8.25
C GLU A 13 31.60 16.82 -6.74
N GLU A 14 31.03 17.70 -5.91
CA GLU A 14 31.31 17.76 -4.48
C GLU A 14 30.66 16.64 -3.68
N THR A 15 29.48 16.15 -4.12
CA THR A 15 28.70 15.13 -3.41
C THR A 15 28.25 14.02 -4.32
N ASP A 16 27.88 12.86 -3.73
CA ASP A 16 27.38 11.71 -4.50
C ASP A 16 26.08 12.04 -5.22
N SER A 17 25.21 12.85 -4.59
CA SER A 17 23.96 13.29 -5.24
C SER A 17 24.26 14.12 -6.50
N ARG A 18 25.24 15.03 -6.45
CA ARG A 18 25.63 15.83 -7.60
C ARG A 18 26.25 14.98 -8.71
N MET A 19 27.09 14.00 -8.36
CA MET A 19 27.65 13.06 -9.32
C MET A 19 26.57 12.26 -10.06
N ILE A 20 25.59 11.72 -9.29
CA ILE A 20 24.49 10.96 -9.87
C ILE A 20 23.61 11.89 -10.74
N GLN A 21 23.30 13.09 -10.24
CA GLN A 21 22.48 14.05 -11.00
C GLN A 21 23.17 14.51 -12.28
N ALA A 22 24.50 14.73 -12.25
CA ALA A 22 25.27 15.06 -13.45
C ALA A 22 25.22 13.93 -14.50
N ALA A 23 25.36 12.69 -14.06
CA ALA A 23 25.21 11.53 -14.94
C ALA A 23 23.81 11.47 -15.57
N VAL A 24 22.77 11.68 -14.78
CA VAL A 24 21.37 11.71 -15.26
C VAL A 24 21.16 12.85 -16.26
N ASN A 25 21.66 14.05 -15.98
CA ASN A 25 21.53 15.20 -16.85
C ASN A 25 22.22 14.99 -18.22
N GLU A 26 23.42 14.45 -18.22
CA GLU A 26 24.14 14.18 -19.48
C GLU A 26 23.52 13.02 -20.26
N ALA A 27 23.09 11.98 -19.58
CA ALA A 27 22.39 10.86 -20.21
C ALA A 27 21.09 11.32 -20.88
N ALA A 28 20.29 12.16 -20.21
CA ALA A 28 19.06 12.71 -20.77
C ALA A 28 19.31 13.52 -22.06
N LYS A 29 20.38 14.33 -22.12
CA LYS A 29 20.75 15.08 -23.33
C LYS A 29 21.11 14.18 -24.50
N CYS A 30 21.71 13.03 -24.21
CA CYS A 30 22.21 12.08 -25.21
C CYS A 30 21.23 10.98 -25.57
N GLY A 31 20.12 10.83 -24.84
CA GLY A 31 19.17 9.73 -24.99
C GLY A 31 19.78 8.36 -24.69
N ILE A 32 20.68 8.28 -23.69
CA ILE A 32 21.33 7.03 -23.26
C ILE A 32 21.07 6.76 -21.79
N ARG A 33 21.37 5.54 -21.33
CA ARG A 33 21.12 5.14 -19.94
C ARG A 33 22.18 5.64 -18.96
N VAL A 34 21.82 5.68 -17.67
CA VAL A 34 22.74 5.82 -16.55
C VAL A 34 22.94 4.47 -15.88
N VAL A 35 24.16 4.17 -15.47
CA VAL A 35 24.46 3.01 -14.61
C VAL A 35 25.08 3.52 -13.32
N ILE A 36 24.42 3.28 -12.19
CA ILE A 36 24.98 3.55 -10.86
C ILE A 36 25.65 2.27 -10.37
N PRO A 37 26.97 2.20 -10.39
CA PRO A 37 27.70 0.98 -10.06
C PRO A 37 27.82 0.80 -8.54
N ARG A 38 28.23 -0.40 -8.13
CA ARG A 38 28.49 -0.72 -6.74
C ARG A 38 29.56 0.17 -6.09
N TYR A 39 30.61 0.47 -6.82
CA TYR A 39 31.80 1.17 -6.31
C TYR A 39 31.76 2.66 -6.65
N ASN A 40 31.90 3.48 -5.61
CA ASN A 40 32.02 4.92 -5.70
C ASN A 40 33.50 5.31 -5.68
N GLU A 41 34.03 5.74 -6.80
CA GLU A 41 35.47 6.06 -6.97
C GLU A 41 35.85 7.32 -6.19
N ARG A 42 34.94 8.28 -5.99
CA ARG A 42 35.21 9.50 -5.24
C ARG A 42 35.52 9.20 -3.77
N THR A 43 34.72 8.32 -3.15
CA THR A 43 34.82 8.01 -1.72
C THR A 43 35.66 6.77 -1.43
N GLY A 44 35.94 5.93 -2.43
CA GLY A 44 36.59 4.63 -2.27
C GLY A 44 35.70 3.60 -1.54
N LYS A 45 34.38 3.78 -1.51
CA LYS A 45 33.42 2.93 -0.78
C LYS A 45 32.43 2.25 -1.73
N CYS A 46 31.75 1.21 -1.23
CA CYS A 46 30.63 0.56 -1.90
C CYS A 46 29.26 1.12 -1.43
N VAL A 47 29.18 2.42 -1.25
CA VAL A 47 27.96 3.15 -0.86
C VAL A 47 27.91 4.50 -1.56
N TRP A 48 26.69 4.88 -1.95
CA TRP A 48 26.36 6.19 -2.47
C TRP A 48 25.50 6.90 -1.42
N GLU A 49 25.97 8.00 -0.87
CA GLU A 49 25.31 8.77 0.20
C GLU A 49 24.61 10.00 -0.40
N LEU A 50 23.28 10.06 -0.30
CA LEU A 50 22.50 11.15 -0.87
C LEU A 50 22.22 12.25 0.17
N ASP A 51 22.60 13.46 -0.17
CA ASP A 51 22.28 14.71 0.53
C ASP A 51 21.18 15.52 -0.20
N ALA A 52 20.83 15.13 -1.43
CA ALA A 52 19.75 15.70 -2.24
C ALA A 52 19.06 14.62 -3.07
N GLY A 53 17.78 14.79 -3.35
CA GLY A 53 17.01 13.90 -4.22
C GLY A 53 17.46 13.96 -5.68
N ILE A 54 17.40 12.83 -6.36
CA ILE A 54 17.80 12.71 -7.77
C ILE A 54 16.58 12.91 -8.67
N LYS A 55 16.65 13.89 -9.56
CA LYS A 55 15.58 14.23 -10.51
C LYS A 55 15.73 13.46 -11.83
N LEU A 56 14.67 12.75 -12.21
CA LEU A 56 14.58 12.02 -13.48
C LEU A 56 13.75 12.82 -14.49
N TYR A 57 14.04 12.65 -15.76
CA TYR A 57 13.38 13.34 -16.87
C TYR A 57 12.67 12.34 -17.78
N SER A 58 11.84 12.82 -18.69
CA SER A 58 11.29 11.95 -19.75
C SER A 58 12.40 11.22 -20.49
N GLY A 59 12.22 9.92 -20.69
CA GLY A 59 13.23 9.04 -21.32
C GLY A 59 14.37 8.63 -20.39
N SER A 60 14.35 8.97 -19.10
CA SER A 60 15.36 8.51 -18.15
C SER A 60 15.36 7.00 -18.00
N TYR A 61 16.50 6.37 -18.26
CA TYR A 61 16.73 4.95 -17.98
C TYR A 61 17.90 4.80 -17.02
N VAL A 62 17.62 4.50 -15.75
CA VAL A 62 18.62 4.35 -14.69
C VAL A 62 18.70 2.90 -14.28
N THR A 63 19.88 2.30 -14.43
CA THR A 63 20.24 0.99 -13.91
C THR A 63 21.00 1.15 -12.59
N LEU A 64 20.52 0.53 -11.54
CA LEU A 64 21.19 0.39 -10.25
C LEU A 64 21.90 -0.97 -10.27
N ASP A 65 23.24 -0.97 -10.42
CA ASP A 65 24.01 -2.20 -10.57
C ASP A 65 24.67 -2.62 -9.26
N SER A 66 24.04 -3.58 -8.58
CA SER A 66 24.53 -4.17 -7.33
C SER A 66 24.95 -3.13 -6.29
N CYS A 67 24.26 -2.00 -6.24
CA CYS A 67 24.66 -0.82 -5.48
C CYS A 67 23.86 -0.67 -4.19
N TYR A 68 24.46 0.02 -3.24
CA TYR A 68 23.86 0.45 -1.98
C TYR A 68 23.78 1.98 -1.99
N ILE A 69 22.56 2.51 -1.97
CA ILE A 69 22.28 3.95 -1.90
C ILE A 69 21.63 4.25 -0.55
N ARG A 70 22.17 5.20 0.18
CA ARG A 70 21.70 5.57 1.51
C ARG A 70 21.43 7.06 1.59
N LEU A 71 20.32 7.47 2.20
CA LEU A 71 20.10 8.87 2.56
C LEU A 71 21.05 9.24 3.71
N MET A 72 21.69 10.38 3.61
CA MET A 72 22.48 10.92 4.72
C MET A 72 21.58 11.18 5.93
N ASP A 73 22.12 11.01 7.13
CA ASP A 73 21.37 11.24 8.36
C ASP A 73 20.88 12.69 8.43
N ASP A 74 19.71 12.90 9.03
CA ASP A 74 19.07 14.19 9.21
C ASP A 74 18.62 14.88 7.88
N THR A 75 18.57 14.15 6.76
CA THR A 75 18.02 14.65 5.49
C THR A 75 16.58 14.19 5.31
N VAL A 76 15.71 15.08 4.78
CA VAL A 76 14.31 14.78 4.47
C VAL A 76 14.12 14.99 2.98
N ILE A 77 14.40 13.93 2.21
CA ILE A 77 14.43 13.97 0.73
C ILE A 77 13.86 12.66 0.16
N HIS A 78 13.59 12.64 -1.14
CA HIS A 78 13.39 11.42 -1.92
C HIS A 78 14.73 10.81 -2.33
N PHE A 79 14.77 9.49 -2.63
CA PHE A 79 15.92 8.93 -3.37
C PHE A 79 15.88 9.40 -4.83
N PHE A 80 14.74 9.16 -5.47
CA PHE A 80 14.48 9.56 -6.85
C PHE A 80 13.08 10.16 -6.98
N GLU A 81 12.97 11.19 -7.78
CA GLU A 81 11.72 11.83 -8.15
C GLU A 81 11.73 12.20 -9.63
N ASN A 82 10.58 12.35 -10.27
CA ASN A 82 10.57 12.94 -11.59
C ASN A 82 10.64 14.47 -11.50
N SER A 83 11.25 15.11 -12.50
CA SER A 83 11.68 16.50 -12.42
C SER A 83 10.57 17.53 -12.22
N VAL A 84 9.31 17.15 -12.46
CA VAL A 84 8.13 18.02 -12.22
C VAL A 84 7.40 17.72 -10.92
N ALA A 85 7.80 16.69 -10.18
CA ALA A 85 7.05 16.23 -9.00
C ALA A 85 6.82 17.33 -7.95
N ASP A 86 7.82 18.18 -7.72
CA ASP A 86 7.75 19.28 -6.76
C ASP A 86 8.12 20.64 -7.36
N SER A 87 8.16 20.76 -8.71
CA SER A 87 8.69 21.95 -9.38
C SER A 87 7.66 23.02 -9.69
N THR A 88 6.35 22.67 -9.72
CA THR A 88 5.27 23.58 -10.08
C THR A 88 4.03 23.32 -9.24
N ASP A 89 3.24 24.38 -9.00
CA ASP A 89 1.96 24.24 -8.30
C ASP A 89 0.89 23.52 -9.15
N ASP A 90 1.12 23.39 -10.46
CA ASP A 90 0.24 22.77 -11.45
C ASP A 90 0.85 21.49 -12.07
N TRP A 91 1.64 20.75 -11.29
CA TRP A 91 2.34 19.53 -11.73
C TRP A 91 1.41 18.46 -12.36
N TRP A 92 0.12 18.47 -12.03
CA TRP A 92 -0.90 17.55 -12.58
C TRP A 92 -1.37 17.94 -14.00
N ASP A 93 -1.10 19.16 -14.47
CA ASP A 93 -1.50 19.60 -15.79
C ASP A 93 -0.88 18.70 -16.87
N PRO A 94 -1.65 18.22 -17.86
CA PRO A 94 -1.13 17.40 -18.95
C PRO A 94 0.05 18.00 -19.71
N LYS A 95 0.19 19.32 -19.73
CA LYS A 95 1.35 20.01 -20.33
C LYS A 95 2.68 19.67 -19.67
N HIS A 96 2.66 19.23 -18.39
CA HIS A 96 3.84 18.84 -17.61
C HIS A 96 4.06 17.34 -17.58
N ARG A 97 3.25 16.55 -18.31
CA ARG A 97 3.38 15.09 -18.34
C ARG A 97 4.76 14.67 -18.81
N GLN A 98 5.36 13.78 -18.04
CA GLN A 98 6.60 13.12 -18.40
C GLN A 98 6.34 11.69 -18.89
N TYR A 99 7.30 11.14 -19.60
CA TYR A 99 7.14 9.85 -20.29
C TYR A 99 8.37 8.98 -20.15
N ASP A 100 8.17 7.64 -20.15
CA ASP A 100 9.24 6.66 -20.32
C ASP A 100 10.33 6.77 -19.25
N ILE A 101 9.96 6.70 -17.97
CA ILE A 101 10.91 6.69 -16.86
C ILE A 101 11.11 5.26 -16.37
N THR A 102 12.37 4.79 -16.39
CA THR A 102 12.76 3.46 -15.90
C THR A 102 13.81 3.60 -14.80
N LEU A 103 13.52 2.99 -13.64
CA LEU A 103 14.48 2.77 -12.54
C LEU A 103 14.57 1.26 -12.27
N LYS A 104 15.67 0.64 -12.68
CA LYS A 104 15.84 -0.81 -12.66
C LYS A 104 17.01 -1.23 -11.81
N GLY A 105 16.77 -2.11 -10.84
CA GLY A 105 17.83 -2.80 -10.11
C GLY A 105 18.33 -4.04 -10.84
N GLU A 106 19.64 -4.23 -10.87
CA GLU A 106 20.31 -5.44 -11.35
C GLU A 106 21.25 -5.97 -10.27
N GLY A 107 21.15 -7.25 -9.94
CA GLY A 107 21.86 -7.84 -8.82
C GLY A 107 21.24 -7.44 -7.45
N VAL A 108 22.09 -7.19 -6.45
CA VAL A 108 21.64 -6.78 -5.11
C VAL A 108 21.64 -5.26 -5.00
N VAL A 109 20.44 -4.68 -5.02
CA VAL A 109 20.24 -3.24 -4.93
C VAL A 109 19.51 -2.90 -3.65
N VAL A 110 20.04 -1.95 -2.88
CA VAL A 110 19.44 -1.47 -1.63
C VAL A 110 19.29 0.04 -1.67
N LEU A 111 18.09 0.52 -1.38
CA LEU A 111 17.80 1.91 -1.04
C LEU A 111 17.51 1.98 0.45
N ASP A 112 18.38 2.64 1.23
CA ASP A 112 18.29 2.73 2.68
C ASP A 112 17.92 4.16 3.12
N GLY A 113 16.79 4.29 3.80
CA GLY A 113 16.28 5.56 4.30
C GLY A 113 17.12 6.25 5.36
N GLY A 114 18.25 5.68 5.77
CA GLY A 114 19.17 6.29 6.74
C GLY A 114 18.57 6.42 8.15
N ASN A 115 19.12 7.35 8.94
CA ASN A 115 18.66 7.64 10.29
C ASN A 115 18.16 9.08 10.42
N HIS A 116 17.16 9.28 11.28
CA HIS A 116 16.60 10.61 11.59
C HIS A 116 16.04 11.39 10.39
N ASN A 117 15.69 10.70 9.32
CA ASN A 117 15.23 11.28 8.07
C ASN A 117 13.70 11.40 7.98
N GLY A 118 12.97 10.93 8.98
CA GLY A 118 11.52 10.92 8.98
C GLY A 118 10.90 12.20 9.51
N VAL A 119 9.96 12.76 8.77
CA VAL A 119 9.14 13.88 9.26
C VAL A 119 8.34 13.51 10.51
N PHE A 120 7.96 12.24 10.65
CA PHE A 120 7.25 11.73 11.81
C PHE A 120 8.18 11.37 12.99
N GLU A 121 9.46 11.17 12.77
CA GLU A 121 10.42 10.97 13.88
C GLU A 121 10.47 12.17 14.80
N SER A 122 10.23 13.37 14.29
CA SER A 122 10.12 14.58 15.09
C SER A 122 8.83 14.67 15.92
N CYS A 123 7.87 13.79 15.71
CA CYS A 123 6.59 13.76 16.46
C CYS A 123 6.61 12.85 17.67
N PHE A 124 7.72 12.12 17.92
CA PHE A 124 7.76 11.13 18.97
C PHE A 124 8.08 11.75 20.33
N ASN A 125 7.61 11.07 21.36
CA ASN A 125 8.08 11.32 22.71
C ASN A 125 9.57 10.95 22.79
N ILE A 126 10.40 11.90 23.16
CA ILE A 126 11.80 11.65 23.45
C ILE A 126 11.91 11.24 24.92
N TYR A 127 12.58 10.14 25.16
CA TYR A 127 12.86 9.60 26.49
C TYR A 127 14.35 9.69 26.78
N ASP A 128 14.72 9.86 28.03
CA ASP A 128 16.10 9.78 28.47
C ASP A 128 16.60 8.31 28.53
N GLU A 129 17.86 8.13 28.86
CA GLU A 129 18.52 6.82 29.01
C GLU A 129 17.85 5.88 30.04
N ASN A 130 17.06 6.46 30.95
CA ASN A 130 16.30 5.74 31.98
C ASN A 130 14.83 5.48 31.56
N GLY A 131 14.43 5.80 30.32
CA GLY A 131 13.08 5.65 29.82
C GLY A 131 12.09 6.72 30.30
N LYS A 132 12.59 7.82 30.90
CA LYS A 132 11.73 8.93 31.35
C LYS A 132 11.46 9.90 30.20
N PHE A 133 10.18 10.27 30.03
CA PHE A 133 9.76 11.25 29.03
C PHE A 133 10.46 12.61 29.22
N ILE A 134 11.12 13.09 28.18
CA ILE A 134 11.77 14.40 28.13
C ILE A 134 10.87 15.43 27.48
N LYS A 135 10.45 15.18 26.25
CA LYS A 135 9.63 16.08 25.45
C LYS A 135 8.95 15.37 24.29
N LYS A 136 7.90 15.99 23.77
CA LYS A 136 7.33 15.68 22.46
C LYS A 136 7.95 16.61 21.43
N THR A 137 8.51 16.07 20.38
CA THR A 137 9.04 16.89 19.29
C THR A 137 7.89 17.44 18.44
N GLU A 138 8.08 18.61 17.87
CA GLU A 138 7.08 19.21 17.01
C GLU A 138 7.04 18.46 15.65
N PHE A 139 5.83 18.25 15.17
CA PHE A 139 5.58 17.74 13.82
C PHE A 139 6.05 18.78 12.80
N ARG A 140 6.96 18.39 11.89
CA ARG A 140 7.46 19.28 10.83
C ARG A 140 6.37 19.69 9.81
N GLY A 141 5.13 19.23 10.03
CA GLY A 141 3.95 19.51 9.23
C GLY A 141 3.81 18.64 7.99
N PHE A 142 2.61 18.55 7.46
CA PHE A 142 2.35 17.75 6.27
C PHE A 142 3.17 18.18 5.03
N LYS A 143 3.58 19.44 4.93
CA LYS A 143 4.49 19.88 3.86
C LYS A 143 5.81 19.12 3.88
N GLY A 144 6.36 18.82 5.07
CA GLY A 144 7.55 17.98 5.20
C GLY A 144 7.29 16.51 4.83
N ALA A 145 6.10 15.97 5.05
CA ALA A 145 5.75 14.60 4.68
C ALA A 145 5.80 14.37 3.17
N TYR A 146 5.43 15.37 2.36
CA TYR A 146 5.45 15.24 0.91
C TYR A 146 6.84 15.15 0.29
N VAL A 147 7.88 15.55 0.99
CA VAL A 147 9.28 15.49 0.53
C VAL A 147 10.08 14.33 1.14
N ASN A 148 9.41 13.41 1.86
CA ASN A 148 10.06 12.30 2.56
C ASN A 148 9.64 10.91 2.05
N ARG A 149 9.13 10.82 0.84
CA ARG A 149 8.78 9.53 0.22
C ARG A 149 10.04 8.92 -0.39
N GLY A 150 10.18 7.61 -0.33
CA GLY A 150 11.35 6.95 -0.92
C GLY A 150 11.48 7.27 -2.41
N LEU A 151 10.49 6.91 -3.21
CA LEU A 151 10.37 7.27 -4.62
C LEU A 151 9.11 8.12 -4.82
N GLN A 152 9.23 9.21 -5.57
CA GLN A 152 8.13 10.12 -5.84
C GLN A 152 7.93 10.32 -7.34
N PHE A 153 6.78 9.90 -7.86
CA PHE A 153 6.43 10.09 -9.27
C PHE A 153 5.06 10.74 -9.42
N ARG A 154 5.02 11.81 -10.20
CA ARG A 154 3.82 12.60 -10.49
C ARG A 154 3.69 12.87 -11.96
N ASN A 155 2.50 12.61 -12.51
CA ASN A 155 2.16 12.91 -13.90
C ASN A 155 3.15 12.27 -14.90
N VAL A 156 3.36 10.95 -14.73
CA VAL A 156 4.26 10.17 -15.58
C VAL A 156 3.48 9.08 -16.30
N GLU A 157 3.63 8.98 -17.60
CA GLU A 157 3.11 7.89 -18.42
C GLU A 157 4.25 6.95 -18.83
N ARG A 158 4.02 5.64 -18.75
CA ARG A 158 5.02 4.58 -18.95
C ARG A 158 6.18 4.66 -17.96
N ILE A 159 5.86 4.31 -16.71
CA ILE A 159 6.85 4.23 -15.64
C ILE A 159 7.16 2.78 -15.28
N ASN A 160 8.44 2.46 -15.12
CA ASN A 160 8.91 1.13 -14.71
C ASN A 160 9.86 1.25 -13.52
N VAL A 161 9.54 0.55 -12.42
CA VAL A 161 10.40 0.44 -11.23
C VAL A 161 10.54 -1.03 -10.86
N SER A 162 11.77 -1.55 -10.81
CA SER A 162 11.95 -2.97 -10.54
C SER A 162 13.28 -3.35 -9.88
N GLY A 163 13.29 -4.51 -9.17
CA GLY A 163 14.53 -5.14 -8.68
C GLY A 163 15.18 -4.41 -7.50
N ILE A 164 14.40 -3.84 -6.59
CA ILE A 164 14.91 -2.97 -5.51
C ILE A 164 14.50 -3.50 -4.14
N ARG A 165 15.45 -3.52 -3.20
CA ARG A 165 15.20 -3.69 -1.77
C ARG A 165 15.19 -2.33 -1.10
N MET A 166 14.04 -1.94 -0.56
CA MET A 166 13.85 -0.69 0.17
C MET A 166 13.92 -0.95 1.67
N VAL A 167 14.92 -0.39 2.31
CA VAL A 167 15.21 -0.60 3.73
C VAL A 167 14.93 0.69 4.47
N ASN A 168 14.21 0.59 5.58
CA ASN A 168 14.07 1.67 6.54
C ASN A 168 13.55 2.99 5.94
N CYS A 169 12.63 2.91 4.98
CA CYS A 169 11.92 4.10 4.51
C CYS A 169 11.21 4.77 5.68
N ARG A 170 11.32 6.10 5.77
CA ARG A 170 10.82 6.87 6.91
C ARG A 170 9.41 7.42 6.71
N TYR A 171 8.85 7.20 5.53
CA TYR A 171 7.50 7.50 5.11
C TYR A 171 7.12 6.49 4.02
N TRP A 172 6.24 6.80 3.11
CA TRP A 172 5.87 5.91 2.00
C TRP A 172 7.09 5.50 1.16
N GLY A 173 7.22 4.21 0.89
CA GLY A 173 8.33 3.70 0.08
C GLY A 173 8.28 4.19 -1.36
N MET A 174 7.13 4.06 -2.01
CA MET A 174 6.91 4.55 -3.37
C MET A 174 5.57 5.27 -3.45
N ASN A 175 5.51 6.37 -4.16
CA ASN A 175 4.28 7.12 -4.37
C ASN A 175 4.09 7.50 -5.83
N PHE A 176 2.91 7.22 -6.35
CA PHE A 176 2.48 7.53 -7.71
C PHE A 176 1.21 8.38 -7.68
N GLU A 177 1.21 9.51 -8.36
CA GLU A 177 0.06 10.42 -8.48
C GLU A 177 -0.11 10.81 -9.96
N PHE A 178 -1.30 10.67 -10.54
CA PHE A 178 -1.56 10.91 -11.98
C PHE A 178 -0.60 10.17 -12.91
N CYS A 179 -0.16 8.98 -12.51
CA CYS A 179 0.70 8.14 -13.33
C CYS A 179 -0.12 7.09 -14.08
N SER A 180 0.34 6.70 -15.26
CA SER A 180 -0.32 5.66 -16.05
C SER A 180 0.66 4.74 -16.75
N GLU A 181 0.16 3.56 -17.18
CA GLU A 181 0.98 2.52 -17.79
C GLU A 181 2.21 2.18 -16.94
N GLY A 182 1.92 1.98 -15.63
CA GLY A 182 2.96 1.72 -14.63
C GLY A 182 3.25 0.23 -14.47
N HIS A 183 4.53 -0.10 -14.32
CA HIS A 183 4.96 -1.44 -13.91
C HIS A 183 5.90 -1.35 -12.71
N VAL A 184 5.49 -1.95 -11.59
CA VAL A 184 6.29 -2.06 -10.36
C VAL A 184 6.48 -3.52 -10.04
N SER A 185 7.72 -4.01 -10.03
CA SER A 185 7.97 -5.44 -9.83
C SER A 185 9.24 -5.75 -9.05
N ASP A 186 9.26 -6.93 -8.41
CA ASP A 186 10.44 -7.46 -7.73
C ASP A 186 10.96 -6.50 -6.64
N ILE A 187 10.05 -5.99 -5.81
CA ILE A 187 10.37 -5.07 -4.72
C ILE A 187 10.29 -5.80 -3.38
N THR A 188 11.30 -5.57 -2.54
CA THR A 188 11.30 -6.06 -1.16
C THR A 188 11.34 -4.89 -0.20
N PHE A 189 10.39 -4.83 0.73
CA PHE A 189 10.39 -3.84 1.81
C PHE A 189 10.96 -4.43 3.10
N GLU A 190 11.69 -3.61 3.85
CA GLU A 190 12.23 -3.97 5.15
C GLU A 190 12.16 -2.76 6.09
N SER A 191 10.97 -2.56 6.66
CA SER A 191 10.74 -1.52 7.65
C SER A 191 11.31 -1.97 9.00
N LEU A 192 12.33 -1.27 9.48
CA LEU A 192 13.02 -1.61 10.72
C LEU A 192 12.38 -0.98 11.96
N ASN A 193 11.68 0.13 11.79
CA ASN A 193 11.11 0.92 12.87
C ASN A 193 9.60 1.03 12.74
N HIS A 194 8.91 1.12 13.88
CA HIS A 194 7.49 1.47 13.94
C HIS A 194 7.30 2.98 13.78
N VAL A 195 7.57 3.49 12.60
CA VAL A 195 7.28 4.87 12.24
C VAL A 195 5.93 4.88 11.54
N PRO A 196 5.00 5.78 11.86
CA PRO A 196 3.73 5.89 11.14
C PRO A 196 3.94 6.14 9.64
N ASN A 197 3.02 5.63 8.82
CA ASN A 197 3.03 5.80 7.38
C ASN A 197 4.29 5.22 6.69
N GLN A 198 4.77 4.06 7.13
CA GLN A 198 5.78 3.30 6.40
C GLN A 198 5.11 2.33 5.41
N ASP A 199 4.26 2.87 4.54
CA ASP A 199 3.63 2.15 3.46
C ASP A 199 4.68 1.66 2.45
N GLY A 200 4.38 0.59 1.73
CA GLY A 200 5.22 0.11 0.66
C GLY A 200 4.99 0.90 -0.63
N ILE A 201 3.86 0.69 -1.26
CA ILE A 201 3.50 1.29 -2.56
C ILE A 201 2.17 2.01 -2.46
N ASP A 202 2.17 3.31 -2.69
CA ASP A 202 0.99 4.15 -2.78
C ASP A 202 0.67 4.50 -4.23
N VAL A 203 -0.47 4.04 -4.71
CA VAL A 203 -1.07 4.42 -6.00
C VAL A 203 -2.23 5.35 -5.69
N ARG A 204 -2.13 6.57 -6.15
CA ARG A 204 -3.06 7.62 -5.74
C ARG A 204 -3.88 8.17 -6.90
N VAL A 205 -4.58 9.25 -6.62
CA VAL A 205 -5.47 9.97 -7.53
C VAL A 205 -4.97 9.98 -8.97
N GLY A 206 -5.85 9.63 -9.91
CA GLY A 206 -5.60 9.67 -11.35
C GLY A 206 -4.64 8.60 -11.89
N CYS A 207 -4.27 7.62 -11.06
CA CYS A 207 -3.42 6.53 -11.53
C CYS A 207 -4.24 5.42 -12.18
N HIS A 208 -3.79 4.94 -13.34
CA HIS A 208 -4.47 3.88 -14.06
C HIS A 208 -3.53 3.02 -14.93
N ASN A 209 -3.99 1.83 -15.34
CA ASN A 209 -3.19 0.87 -16.10
C ASN A 209 -1.88 0.48 -15.41
N PHE A 210 -1.95 0.03 -14.15
CA PHE A 210 -0.79 -0.42 -13.39
C PHE A 210 -0.73 -1.94 -13.25
N LEU A 211 0.48 -2.48 -13.40
CA LEU A 211 0.84 -3.82 -12.95
C LEU A 211 1.79 -3.71 -11.76
N ILE A 212 1.40 -4.28 -10.62
CA ILE A 212 2.22 -4.38 -9.41
C ILE A 212 2.38 -5.85 -9.08
N GLU A 213 3.61 -6.36 -9.08
CA GLU A 213 3.82 -7.79 -8.91
C GLU A 213 5.13 -8.14 -8.19
N ASN A 214 5.17 -9.34 -7.58
CA ASN A 214 6.35 -9.84 -6.88
C ASN A 214 6.82 -8.91 -5.76
N ILE A 215 5.89 -8.46 -4.93
CA ILE A 215 6.19 -7.60 -3.79
C ILE A 215 6.33 -8.45 -2.54
N SER A 216 7.38 -8.19 -1.76
CA SER A 216 7.69 -8.98 -0.58
C SER A 216 8.19 -8.17 0.60
N GLY A 217 8.24 -8.80 1.77
CA GLY A 217 8.92 -8.27 2.95
C GLY A 217 7.98 -7.68 4.00
N LYS A 218 8.48 -6.70 4.73
CA LYS A 218 7.82 -6.11 5.90
C LYS A 218 7.61 -4.62 5.71
N THR A 219 6.38 -4.15 5.95
CA THR A 219 6.04 -2.72 6.01
C THR A 219 5.58 -2.32 7.42
N GLY A 220 5.69 -1.07 7.74
CA GLY A 220 5.20 -0.50 9.01
C GLY A 220 3.75 -0.01 8.91
N ASP A 221 3.28 0.26 7.69
CA ASP A 221 1.91 0.62 7.33
C ASP A 221 1.48 -0.25 6.14
N ASP A 222 0.50 0.14 5.33
CA ASP A 222 -0.03 -0.68 4.25
C ASP A 222 1.07 -1.15 3.27
N THR A 223 1.05 -2.43 2.85
CA THR A 223 2.04 -2.89 1.87
C THR A 223 1.75 -2.29 0.49
N ILE A 224 0.48 -2.25 0.09
CA ILE A 224 0.03 -1.57 -1.13
C ILE A 224 -1.25 -0.81 -0.80
N ALA A 225 -1.26 0.49 -1.08
CA ALA A 225 -2.43 1.33 -0.89
C ALA A 225 -2.89 1.95 -2.22
N LEU A 226 -4.13 1.66 -2.62
CA LEU A 226 -4.84 2.40 -3.66
C LEU A 226 -5.67 3.47 -2.95
N THR A 227 -5.20 4.73 -2.95
CA THR A 227 -5.81 5.79 -2.13
C THR A 227 -6.29 6.96 -2.97
N ASN A 228 -7.60 7.08 -3.07
CA ASN A 228 -8.24 8.17 -3.79
C ASN A 228 -9.04 9.07 -2.83
N PHE A 229 -8.42 10.13 -2.35
CA PHE A 229 -9.04 11.08 -1.40
C PHE A 229 -9.90 12.17 -2.06
N GLY A 230 -10.13 12.07 -3.38
CA GLY A 230 -10.65 13.19 -4.14
C GLY A 230 -9.58 14.26 -4.34
N LEU A 231 -9.99 15.40 -4.84
CA LEU A 231 -9.08 16.42 -5.30
C LEU A 231 -8.96 17.56 -4.31
N PRO A 232 -7.81 18.22 -4.25
CA PRO A 232 -7.73 19.59 -3.79
C PRO A 232 -8.70 20.47 -4.62
N GLU A 233 -9.36 21.44 -4.00
CA GLU A 233 -10.29 22.37 -4.70
C GLU A 233 -9.72 22.95 -6.01
N ALA A 234 -8.40 23.18 -6.07
CA ALA A 234 -7.71 23.65 -7.25
C ALA A 234 -7.74 22.69 -8.45
N MET A 235 -7.92 21.39 -8.21
CA MET A 235 -8.00 20.36 -9.26
C MET A 235 -9.43 20.09 -9.74
N GLU A 236 -10.44 20.40 -8.95
CA GLU A 236 -11.85 20.15 -9.29
C GLU A 236 -12.33 20.93 -10.53
N THR A 237 -11.54 21.88 -11.00
CA THR A 237 -11.87 22.73 -12.13
C THR A 237 -11.40 22.24 -13.50
N SER A 238 -10.71 21.09 -13.57
CA SER A 238 -10.22 20.50 -14.82
C SER A 238 -11.04 19.27 -15.22
N PRO A 239 -12.16 19.44 -15.94
CA PRO A 239 -13.05 18.33 -16.31
C PRO A 239 -12.42 17.33 -17.29
N GLU A 240 -11.24 17.64 -17.83
CA GLU A 240 -10.50 16.80 -18.78
C GLU A 240 -9.57 15.79 -18.09
N LEU A 241 -9.36 15.92 -16.77
CA LEU A 241 -8.48 15.03 -16.04
C LEU A 241 -9.25 13.83 -15.49
N ASP A 242 -8.69 12.65 -15.68
CA ASP A 242 -9.17 11.44 -15.02
C ASP A 242 -8.59 11.37 -13.61
N TYR A 243 -9.47 11.42 -12.64
CA TYR A 243 -9.12 11.41 -11.22
C TYR A 243 -9.31 10.04 -10.57
N ASP A 244 -9.91 9.11 -11.29
CA ASP A 244 -10.20 7.81 -10.79
C ASP A 244 -8.93 6.95 -10.70
N ILE A 245 -8.95 5.92 -9.86
CA ILE A 245 -7.96 4.85 -9.87
C ILE A 245 -8.61 3.65 -10.54
N HIS A 246 -8.04 3.17 -11.64
CA HIS A 246 -8.65 2.06 -12.36
C HIS A 246 -7.67 1.23 -13.19
N ASP A 247 -8.14 0.07 -13.63
CA ASP A 247 -7.34 -0.86 -14.44
C ASP A 247 -6.01 -1.24 -13.76
N ILE A 248 -6.10 -1.65 -12.49
CA ILE A 248 -4.95 -2.02 -11.66
C ILE A 248 -4.89 -3.54 -11.51
N MET A 249 -3.74 -4.11 -11.75
CA MET A 249 -3.45 -5.52 -11.46
C MET A 249 -2.39 -5.63 -10.38
N ILE A 250 -2.71 -6.35 -9.29
CA ILE A 250 -1.81 -6.63 -8.16
C ILE A 250 -1.70 -8.15 -8.04
N ARG A 251 -0.47 -8.69 -8.10
CA ARG A 251 -0.29 -10.13 -8.02
C ARG A 251 1.02 -10.57 -7.37
N ASN A 252 1.00 -11.77 -6.76
CA ASN A 252 2.14 -12.37 -6.10
C ASN A 252 2.74 -11.48 -5.00
N ILE A 253 1.95 -11.24 -3.95
CA ILE A 253 2.30 -10.42 -2.80
C ILE A 253 2.60 -11.34 -1.62
N ARG A 254 3.81 -11.26 -1.05
CA ARG A 254 4.26 -12.06 0.08
C ARG A 254 4.82 -11.17 1.16
N SER A 255 3.96 -10.56 1.95
CA SER A 255 4.34 -9.54 2.91
C SER A 255 3.67 -9.73 4.27
N TYR A 256 4.10 -8.93 5.24
CA TYR A 256 3.36 -8.72 6.47
C TYR A 256 3.52 -7.28 6.95
N VAL A 257 2.60 -6.87 7.80
CA VAL A 257 2.48 -5.48 8.25
C VAL A 257 2.59 -5.43 9.77
N THR A 258 3.43 -4.57 10.30
CA THR A 258 3.67 -4.46 11.75
C THR A 258 2.91 -3.31 12.41
N GLY A 259 2.38 -2.36 11.64
CA GLY A 259 1.71 -1.14 12.12
C GLY A 259 0.23 -1.28 12.45
N LYS A 260 -0.37 -2.49 12.40
CA LYS A 260 -1.83 -2.73 12.48
C LYS A 260 -2.60 -2.11 11.30
N CYS A 261 -1.96 -2.06 10.16
CA CYS A 261 -2.49 -1.61 8.88
C CYS A 261 -2.78 -2.80 7.96
N ASP A 262 -3.01 -2.59 6.71
CA ASP A 262 -3.52 -3.62 5.82
C ASP A 262 -2.43 -4.12 4.84
N MET A 263 -2.53 -5.37 4.37
CA MET A 263 -1.60 -5.79 3.32
C MET A 263 -1.92 -5.08 2.01
N ILE A 264 -3.20 -5.07 1.61
CA ILE A 264 -3.65 -4.30 0.44
C ILE A 264 -4.90 -3.52 0.84
N ARG A 265 -4.86 -2.22 0.63
CA ARG A 265 -5.95 -1.30 0.98
C ARG A 265 -6.45 -0.54 -0.23
N LEU A 266 -7.76 -0.53 -0.43
CA LEU A 266 -8.46 0.29 -1.41
C LEU A 266 -9.26 1.34 -0.67
N LEU A 267 -8.78 2.56 -0.62
CA LEU A 267 -9.42 3.65 0.07
C LEU A 267 -9.96 4.67 -0.91
N ASN A 268 -11.26 4.64 -1.10
CA ASN A 268 -11.98 5.59 -1.92
C ASN A 268 -12.75 6.57 -1.04
N ARG A 269 -12.61 7.85 -1.33
CA ARG A 269 -13.30 8.92 -0.63
C ARG A 269 -14.25 9.64 -1.56
N GLY A 270 -15.46 9.81 -1.11
CA GLY A 270 -16.61 10.28 -1.88
C GLY A 270 -16.37 11.25 -3.03
N GLY A 271 -16.83 10.87 -4.19
CA GLY A 271 -16.70 11.61 -5.45
C GLY A 271 -15.70 11.02 -6.42
N ALA A 272 -14.61 10.44 -5.92
CA ALA A 272 -13.66 9.71 -6.73
C ALA A 272 -14.04 8.23 -6.83
N LYS A 273 -13.52 7.49 -7.78
CA LYS A 273 -13.84 6.07 -7.97
C LYS A 273 -12.57 5.22 -7.94
N ILE A 274 -12.77 3.96 -7.51
CA ILE A 274 -11.79 2.89 -7.68
C ILE A 274 -12.50 1.73 -8.37
N TYR A 275 -12.02 1.32 -9.53
CA TYR A 275 -12.67 0.26 -10.29
C TYR A 275 -11.72 -0.53 -11.20
N ASN A 276 -12.18 -1.71 -11.67
CA ASN A 276 -11.39 -2.62 -12.50
C ASN A 276 -10.06 -3.00 -11.81
N VAL A 277 -10.12 -3.41 -10.54
CA VAL A 277 -8.93 -3.83 -9.78
C VAL A 277 -8.92 -5.35 -9.66
N GLN A 278 -7.82 -5.97 -10.04
CA GLN A 278 -7.59 -7.40 -9.88
C GLN A 278 -6.47 -7.64 -8.88
N ILE A 279 -6.76 -8.41 -7.84
CA ILE A 279 -5.79 -8.79 -6.79
C ILE A 279 -5.71 -10.31 -6.75
N SER A 280 -4.50 -10.87 -6.84
CA SER A 280 -4.33 -12.32 -6.80
C SER A 280 -3.01 -12.78 -6.19
N GLY A 281 -3.03 -13.95 -5.55
CA GLY A 281 -1.83 -14.54 -4.97
C GLY A 281 -1.25 -13.74 -3.80
N VAL A 282 -2.08 -13.44 -2.81
CA VAL A 282 -1.68 -12.69 -1.61
C VAL A 282 -1.42 -13.67 -0.47
N VAL A 283 -0.20 -13.67 0.04
CA VAL A 283 0.22 -14.53 1.15
C VAL A 283 0.76 -13.69 2.29
N ASP A 284 0.07 -13.74 3.41
CA ASP A 284 0.53 -13.17 4.67
C ASP A 284 1.64 -14.05 5.25
N VAL A 285 2.85 -13.51 5.29
CA VAL A 285 4.04 -14.19 5.81
C VAL A 285 4.43 -13.73 7.21
N THR A 286 3.48 -13.21 7.98
CA THR A 286 3.69 -12.84 9.38
C THR A 286 4.36 -13.98 10.13
N PRO A 287 5.53 -13.78 10.75
CA PRO A 287 6.24 -14.81 11.50
C PRO A 287 5.39 -15.37 12.64
N GLU A 288 5.63 -16.62 12.97
CA GLU A 288 5.01 -17.22 14.16
C GLU A 288 5.53 -16.50 15.42
N GLY A 289 4.60 -16.18 16.34
CA GLY A 289 4.94 -15.42 17.55
C GLY A 289 5.04 -13.89 17.36
N GLU A 290 4.88 -13.38 16.13
CA GLU A 290 4.80 -11.92 15.93
C GLU A 290 3.53 -11.37 16.59
N GLU A 291 3.70 -10.39 17.48
CA GLU A 291 2.61 -9.75 18.22
C GLU A 291 1.71 -8.93 17.29
N HIS A 292 2.33 -8.25 16.33
CA HIS A 292 1.65 -7.38 15.40
C HIS A 292 1.32 -8.12 14.11
N ARG A 293 0.05 -8.10 13.73
CA ARG A 293 -0.46 -8.72 12.50
C ARG A 293 -1.20 -7.69 11.69
N PRO A 294 -1.30 -7.88 10.38
CA PRO A 294 -2.15 -7.02 9.55
C PRO A 294 -3.58 -6.95 10.12
N LEU A 295 -4.20 -5.79 10.01
CA LEU A 295 -5.61 -5.64 10.32
C LEU A 295 -6.45 -6.44 9.33
N ALA A 296 -6.22 -6.22 8.03
CA ALA A 296 -6.81 -7.05 6.99
C ALA A 296 -5.78 -7.49 5.96
N ALA A 297 -6.02 -8.66 5.33
CA ALA A 297 -5.28 -8.99 4.12
C ALA A 297 -5.70 -8.07 2.98
N ILE A 298 -7.00 -7.92 2.78
CA ILE A 298 -7.57 -6.99 1.81
C ILE A 298 -8.61 -6.12 2.49
N ARG A 299 -8.42 -4.81 2.46
CA ARG A 299 -9.40 -3.83 2.96
C ARG A 299 -9.95 -3.00 1.82
N ILE A 300 -11.26 -2.88 1.76
CA ILE A 300 -11.99 -2.10 0.75
C ILE A 300 -12.86 -1.07 1.47
N GLY A 301 -12.55 0.21 1.31
CA GLY A 301 -13.24 1.30 1.94
C GLY A 301 -12.80 1.60 3.37
N ASP A 302 -13.33 2.69 3.91
CA ASP A 302 -13.10 3.16 5.26
C ASP A 302 -14.30 3.97 5.77
N LEU A 303 -14.80 3.65 6.96
CA LEU A 303 -15.96 4.33 7.54
C LEU A 303 -15.62 5.57 8.36
N ASN A 304 -14.45 5.59 8.99
CA ASN A 304 -14.25 6.45 10.14
C ASN A 304 -13.01 7.35 10.08
N ASN A 305 -12.03 7.09 9.23
CA ASN A 305 -10.78 7.85 9.25
C ASN A 305 -10.89 9.23 8.63
N TYR A 306 -11.87 9.40 7.76
CA TYR A 306 -11.98 10.65 7.02
C TYR A 306 -13.46 11.06 6.96
N PRO A 307 -13.84 12.17 7.60
CA PRO A 307 -15.26 12.59 7.73
C PRO A 307 -15.85 13.12 6.42
N ALA A 308 -15.32 12.72 5.28
CA ALA A 308 -15.89 13.04 4.00
C ALA A 308 -17.13 12.21 3.70
N ARG A 309 -17.81 12.56 2.64
CA ARG A 309 -18.96 11.82 2.12
C ARG A 309 -18.62 10.33 1.94
N LEU A 310 -19.47 9.46 2.46
CA LEU A 310 -19.39 8.03 2.20
C LEU A 310 -19.53 7.76 0.70
N ASN A 311 -18.88 6.70 0.22
CA ASN A 311 -18.99 6.29 -1.18
C ASN A 311 -20.42 5.88 -1.51
N LEU A 312 -20.87 6.28 -2.67
CA LEU A 312 -22.13 5.83 -3.25
C LEU A 312 -21.94 4.45 -3.92
N PRO A 313 -23.01 3.65 -4.04
CA PRO A 313 -22.97 2.44 -4.82
C PRO A 313 -22.45 2.70 -6.24
N GLY A 314 -21.47 1.90 -6.68
CA GLY A 314 -20.79 2.04 -7.97
C GLY A 314 -19.54 2.91 -7.98
N GLU A 315 -19.22 3.63 -6.92
CA GLU A 315 -17.95 4.37 -6.82
C GLU A 315 -16.76 3.42 -6.54
N THR A 316 -17.00 2.31 -5.82
CA THR A 316 -16.04 1.20 -5.75
C THR A 316 -16.69 -0.03 -6.37
N ARG A 317 -16.17 -0.49 -7.50
CA ARG A 317 -16.78 -1.57 -8.32
C ARG A 317 -15.77 -2.36 -9.13
N ASN A 318 -16.21 -3.52 -9.64
CA ASN A 318 -15.37 -4.41 -10.45
C ASN A 318 -14.05 -4.75 -9.77
N ILE A 319 -14.14 -5.13 -8.49
CA ILE A 319 -12.98 -5.59 -7.70
C ILE A 319 -12.99 -7.12 -7.75
N THR A 320 -11.90 -7.70 -8.21
CA THR A 320 -11.71 -9.16 -8.18
C THR A 320 -10.55 -9.48 -7.25
N VAL A 321 -10.81 -10.32 -6.24
CA VAL A 321 -9.79 -10.81 -5.29
C VAL A 321 -9.73 -12.32 -5.35
N ARG A 322 -8.54 -12.90 -5.57
CA ARG A 322 -8.36 -14.36 -5.66
C ARG A 322 -7.10 -14.83 -4.95
N ASP A 323 -7.14 -16.08 -4.48
CA ASP A 323 -5.98 -16.78 -3.95
C ASP A 323 -5.30 -16.01 -2.80
N VAL A 324 -6.05 -15.81 -1.71
CA VAL A 324 -5.57 -15.14 -0.50
C VAL A 324 -5.34 -16.16 0.61
N ILE A 325 -4.15 -16.16 1.18
CA ILE A 325 -3.82 -16.90 2.41
C ILE A 325 -3.39 -15.90 3.47
N SER A 326 -4.15 -15.82 4.57
CA SER A 326 -3.92 -14.76 5.57
C SER A 326 -3.99 -15.26 7.01
N ARG A 327 -3.20 -14.59 7.85
CA ARG A 327 -3.26 -14.64 9.31
C ARG A 327 -3.71 -13.31 9.91
N ALA A 328 -4.10 -12.36 9.08
CA ALA A 328 -4.60 -11.05 9.49
C ALA A 328 -5.81 -11.16 10.42
N ARG A 329 -6.19 -10.07 11.04
CA ARG A 329 -7.39 -10.01 11.88
C ARG A 329 -8.65 -10.23 11.05
N PHE A 330 -8.69 -9.68 9.85
CA PHE A 330 -9.70 -9.91 8.84
C PHE A 330 -9.06 -10.47 7.57
N GLY A 331 -9.64 -11.50 6.97
CA GLY A 331 -9.24 -11.94 5.63
C GLY A 331 -9.59 -10.87 4.60
N ILE A 332 -10.87 -10.54 4.55
CA ILE A 332 -11.42 -9.46 3.74
C ILE A 332 -12.19 -8.52 4.66
N TYR A 333 -11.88 -7.23 4.62
CA TYR A 333 -12.65 -6.20 5.30
C TYR A 333 -13.26 -5.24 4.29
N VAL A 334 -14.60 -5.24 4.19
CA VAL A 334 -15.35 -4.35 3.31
C VAL A 334 -16.09 -3.32 4.16
N ALA A 335 -15.84 -2.06 3.87
CA ALA A 335 -16.51 -0.95 4.51
C ALA A 335 -17.03 0.03 3.45
N ASN A 336 -18.17 0.67 3.73
CA ASN A 336 -18.78 1.68 2.89
C ASN A 336 -19.62 1.08 1.73
N SER A 337 -19.15 1.10 0.49
CA SER A 337 -19.92 0.62 -0.68
C SER A 337 -19.06 -0.24 -1.60
N LEU A 338 -19.62 -1.36 -2.07
CA LEU A 338 -18.96 -2.26 -3.03
C LEU A 338 -20.00 -2.85 -3.99
N THR A 339 -19.73 -2.73 -5.30
CA THR A 339 -20.61 -3.30 -6.31
C THR A 339 -19.87 -4.14 -7.34
N ASP A 340 -20.58 -5.07 -8.00
CA ASP A 340 -20.11 -5.84 -9.16
C ASP A 340 -18.74 -6.50 -8.94
N SER A 341 -18.56 -7.21 -7.83
CA SER A 341 -17.25 -7.67 -7.39
C SER A 341 -17.23 -9.17 -7.05
N VAL A 342 -16.04 -9.78 -7.13
CA VAL A 342 -15.84 -11.21 -6.95
C VAL A 342 -14.70 -11.48 -5.96
N PHE A 343 -14.94 -12.40 -5.02
CA PHE A 343 -13.93 -12.96 -4.12
C PHE A 343 -13.89 -14.47 -4.31
N ASP A 344 -12.73 -15.04 -4.58
CA ASP A 344 -12.56 -16.46 -4.84
C ASP A 344 -11.31 -17.01 -4.15
N ASN A 345 -11.43 -18.18 -3.55
CA ASN A 345 -10.34 -18.91 -2.91
C ASN A 345 -9.62 -18.09 -1.81
N ILE A 346 -10.36 -17.78 -0.77
CA ILE A 346 -9.86 -17.07 0.41
C ILE A 346 -9.68 -18.06 1.56
N MET A 347 -8.46 -18.26 1.98
CA MET A 347 -8.12 -19.11 3.13
C MET A 347 -7.57 -18.25 4.27
N MET A 348 -8.19 -18.33 5.41
CA MET A 348 -7.80 -17.54 6.55
C MET A 348 -7.65 -18.40 7.80
N THR A 349 -6.61 -18.10 8.58
CA THR A 349 -6.41 -18.66 9.93
C THR A 349 -5.95 -17.53 10.85
N SER A 350 -6.76 -17.14 11.82
CA SER A 350 -6.40 -16.06 12.74
C SER A 350 -6.72 -16.38 14.19
N GLU A 351 -6.24 -15.55 15.10
CA GLU A 351 -6.57 -15.62 16.52
C GLU A 351 -7.72 -14.66 16.84
N GLY A 352 -8.95 -15.16 16.83
CA GLY A 352 -10.13 -14.40 17.27
C GLY A 352 -10.53 -13.27 16.31
N GLY A 353 -10.33 -13.46 15.00
CA GLY A 353 -10.74 -12.54 13.95
C GLY A 353 -12.03 -12.94 13.23
N ILE A 354 -12.21 -12.47 12.01
CA ILE A 354 -13.35 -12.78 11.12
C ILE A 354 -12.83 -13.05 9.72
N GLY A 355 -13.36 -14.06 9.03
CA GLY A 355 -12.97 -14.41 7.66
C GLY A 355 -13.25 -13.27 6.69
N MET A 356 -14.52 -12.89 6.58
CA MET A 356 -14.96 -11.72 5.81
C MET A 356 -15.83 -10.81 6.68
N TYR A 357 -15.39 -9.58 6.91
CA TYR A 357 -16.11 -8.59 7.71
C TYR A 357 -16.65 -7.47 6.82
N VAL A 358 -17.96 -7.30 6.83
CA VAL A 358 -18.69 -6.30 6.05
C VAL A 358 -19.30 -5.29 7.02
N ASN A 359 -18.84 -4.05 7.01
CA ASN A 359 -19.17 -3.07 8.02
C ASN A 359 -19.66 -1.74 7.43
N GLY A 360 -20.89 -1.35 7.75
CA GLY A 360 -21.51 -0.14 7.24
C GLY A 360 -21.56 -0.06 5.72
N CYS A 361 -21.70 -1.21 5.05
CA CYS A 361 -21.52 -1.35 3.62
C CYS A 361 -22.87 -1.54 2.91
N VAL A 362 -22.99 -0.96 1.72
CA VAL A 362 -23.99 -1.32 0.72
C VAL A 362 -23.32 -2.25 -0.28
N MET A 363 -23.53 -3.57 -0.13
CA MET A 363 -23.03 -4.57 -1.08
C MET A 363 -24.07 -4.87 -2.14
N LYS A 364 -23.68 -4.80 -3.41
CA LYS A 364 -24.57 -5.11 -4.53
C LYS A 364 -23.87 -5.90 -5.63
N ASN A 365 -24.51 -6.97 -6.12
CA ASN A 365 -23.95 -7.84 -7.17
C ASN A 365 -22.56 -8.38 -6.79
N VAL A 366 -22.42 -8.94 -5.60
CA VAL A 366 -21.13 -9.48 -5.12
C VAL A 366 -21.23 -10.99 -5.00
N PHE A 367 -20.21 -11.66 -5.55
CA PHE A 367 -20.08 -13.11 -5.51
C PHE A 367 -18.84 -13.51 -4.72
N VAL A 368 -19.02 -14.44 -3.76
CA VAL A 368 -17.93 -15.01 -2.93
C VAL A 368 -17.94 -16.52 -3.11
N ASP A 369 -16.82 -17.09 -3.54
CA ASP A 369 -16.63 -18.54 -3.67
C ASP A 369 -15.40 -19.03 -2.91
N LYS A 370 -15.47 -20.20 -2.32
CA LYS A 370 -14.37 -20.87 -1.59
C LYS A 370 -13.76 -20.00 -0.48
N LEU A 371 -14.58 -19.58 0.46
CA LEU A 371 -14.11 -18.94 1.68
C LEU A 371 -13.92 -19.99 2.79
N THR A 372 -12.69 -20.14 3.28
CA THR A 372 -12.39 -21.00 4.44
C THR A 372 -11.83 -20.17 5.58
N TYR A 373 -12.41 -20.28 6.77
CA TYR A 373 -11.91 -19.60 7.94
C TYR A 373 -11.75 -20.55 9.13
N ASN A 374 -10.58 -20.52 9.76
CA ASN A 374 -10.26 -21.19 11.02
C ASN A 374 -9.85 -20.16 12.08
N SER A 375 -10.47 -20.22 13.27
CA SER A 375 -9.97 -19.46 14.41
C SER A 375 -9.05 -20.32 15.29
N LEU A 376 -7.90 -19.77 15.68
CA LEU A 376 -6.97 -20.41 16.63
C LEU A 376 -7.36 -20.15 18.09
N SER A 377 -8.34 -19.29 18.35
CA SER A 377 -8.85 -18.93 19.67
C SER A 377 -10.36 -19.00 19.69
N CYS A 378 -10.94 -19.49 20.78
CA CYS A 378 -12.39 -19.41 21.02
C CYS A 378 -12.83 -18.05 21.62
N VAL A 379 -11.89 -17.14 21.82
CA VAL A 379 -12.18 -15.81 22.38
C VAL A 379 -12.04 -14.77 21.28
N PRO A 380 -13.10 -13.98 20.99
CA PRO A 380 -13.00 -12.85 20.08
C PRO A 380 -11.99 -11.82 20.58
N LYS A 381 -11.17 -11.30 19.70
CA LYS A 381 -10.30 -10.16 20.03
C LYS A 381 -11.06 -8.85 19.77
N SER A 382 -11.77 -8.37 20.78
CA SER A 382 -12.60 -7.18 20.71
C SER A 382 -11.82 -5.87 20.64
N ASP A 383 -10.57 -5.84 21.11
CA ASP A 383 -9.79 -4.60 21.15
C ASP A 383 -8.75 -4.58 20.01
N ILE A 384 -9.23 -4.32 18.81
CA ILE A 384 -8.38 -4.02 17.68
C ILE A 384 -8.11 -2.52 17.71
N GLY A 385 -7.34 -2.09 18.73
CA GLY A 385 -6.94 -0.71 18.88
C GLY A 385 -5.98 -0.31 17.77
N TYR A 386 -6.45 0.49 16.84
CA TYR A 386 -5.60 1.25 15.95
C TYR A 386 -4.93 2.37 16.75
N THR A 387 -3.63 2.54 16.64
CA THR A 387 -2.88 3.60 17.35
C THR A 387 -3.27 5.01 16.91
N HIS A 388 -3.94 5.15 15.79
CA HIS A 388 -4.50 6.39 15.29
C HIS A 388 -6.05 6.40 15.43
N VAL A 389 -6.49 6.61 16.65
CA VAL A 389 -7.72 7.29 17.08
C VAL A 389 -9.10 6.76 16.62
N HIS A 390 -9.30 6.05 15.50
CA HIS A 390 -10.66 6.03 14.93
C HIS A 390 -11.31 4.66 14.66
N HIS A 391 -10.65 3.53 14.89
CA HIS A 391 -11.22 2.22 14.59
C HIS A 391 -11.18 1.26 15.78
N LYS A 392 -12.16 1.38 16.65
CA LYS A 392 -12.52 0.26 17.52
C LYS A 392 -13.51 -0.63 16.76
N VAL A 393 -13.04 -1.71 16.19
CA VAL A 393 -13.93 -2.79 15.76
C VAL A 393 -14.07 -3.75 16.94
N ASN A 394 -15.22 -3.73 17.58
CA ASN A 394 -15.52 -4.74 18.59
C ASN A 394 -15.97 -6.01 17.87
N ILE A 395 -15.17 -7.07 18.00
CA ILE A 395 -15.56 -8.40 17.60
C ILE A 395 -16.11 -9.08 18.86
N ASP A 396 -17.39 -9.36 18.87
CA ASP A 396 -18.10 -10.07 19.96
C ASP A 396 -18.42 -11.53 19.59
N LYS A 397 -18.32 -11.87 18.30
CA LYS A 397 -18.62 -13.20 17.76
C LYS A 397 -17.58 -13.59 16.71
N LEU A 398 -17.16 -14.87 16.75
CA LEU A 398 -16.26 -15.43 15.76
C LEU A 398 -17.06 -16.01 14.60
N CYS A 399 -16.89 -15.46 13.40
CA CYS A 399 -17.65 -15.82 12.23
C CYS A 399 -16.77 -16.03 11.00
N ALA A 400 -17.18 -16.93 10.11
CA ALA A 400 -16.57 -16.96 8.78
C ALA A 400 -16.95 -15.70 7.99
N VAL A 401 -18.22 -15.28 8.07
CA VAL A 401 -18.72 -14.04 7.46
C VAL A 401 -19.56 -13.26 8.45
N CYS A 402 -19.26 -11.98 8.64
CA CYS A 402 -20.00 -11.12 9.55
C CYS A 402 -20.43 -9.82 8.85
N PHE A 403 -21.70 -9.48 8.95
CA PHE A 403 -22.27 -8.22 8.49
C PHE A 403 -22.64 -7.34 9.69
N ASN A 404 -22.13 -6.13 9.70
CA ASN A 404 -22.43 -5.14 10.71
C ASN A 404 -23.00 -3.87 10.07
N ASN A 405 -24.21 -3.48 10.42
CA ASN A 405 -24.89 -2.29 9.86
C ASN A 405 -24.83 -2.21 8.33
N SER A 406 -25.00 -3.34 7.68
CA SER A 406 -24.77 -3.47 6.23
C SER A 406 -26.02 -3.97 5.52
N THR A 407 -26.12 -3.68 4.23
CA THR A 407 -27.18 -4.18 3.35
C THR A 407 -26.59 -4.99 2.19
N ALA A 408 -27.33 -5.99 1.73
CA ALA A 408 -26.94 -6.85 0.62
C ALA A 408 -28.07 -6.92 -0.41
N GLU A 409 -27.73 -6.62 -1.68
CA GLU A 409 -28.62 -6.78 -2.82
C GLU A 409 -27.93 -7.68 -3.86
N ASN A 410 -28.54 -8.81 -4.18
CA ASN A 410 -27.96 -9.81 -5.09
C ASN A 410 -26.52 -10.22 -4.69
N VAL A 411 -26.34 -10.54 -3.41
CA VAL A 411 -25.08 -11.04 -2.86
C VAL A 411 -25.19 -12.54 -2.68
N SER A 412 -24.18 -13.27 -3.16
CA SER A 412 -24.17 -14.72 -3.07
C SER A 412 -22.83 -15.27 -2.56
N PHE A 413 -22.93 -16.33 -1.79
CA PHE A 413 -21.82 -17.11 -1.25
C PHE A 413 -21.93 -18.55 -1.69
N ASN A 414 -20.82 -19.14 -2.09
CA ASN A 414 -20.74 -20.54 -2.44
C ASN A 414 -19.48 -21.17 -1.79
N ASN A 415 -19.57 -22.43 -1.35
CA ASN A 415 -18.45 -23.16 -0.76
C ASN A 415 -17.82 -22.43 0.45
N VAL A 416 -18.62 -22.06 1.43
CA VAL A 416 -18.12 -21.45 2.68
C VAL A 416 -17.87 -22.50 3.73
N VAL A 417 -16.65 -22.58 4.23
CA VAL A 417 -16.21 -23.54 5.23
C VAL A 417 -15.80 -22.81 6.52
N GLY A 418 -16.56 -23.04 7.58
CA GLY A 418 -16.19 -22.70 8.95
C GLY A 418 -15.39 -23.86 9.57
N GLY A 419 -14.17 -23.56 10.01
CA GLY A 419 -13.32 -24.50 10.70
C GLY A 419 -13.60 -24.57 12.20
N ARG A 420 -12.54 -24.47 13.02
CA ARG A 420 -12.64 -24.58 14.48
C ARG A 420 -12.99 -23.25 15.13
N ASN A 421 -13.59 -23.35 16.32
CA ASN A 421 -13.80 -22.24 17.26
C ASN A 421 -14.62 -21.08 16.68
N LEU A 422 -15.62 -21.36 15.88
CA LEU A 422 -16.54 -20.33 15.37
C LEU A 422 -17.87 -20.39 16.12
N ASP A 423 -18.39 -19.23 16.47
CA ASP A 423 -19.75 -19.12 16.99
C ASP A 423 -20.76 -19.29 15.84
N TYR A 424 -20.47 -18.68 14.69
CA TYR A 424 -21.36 -18.71 13.53
C TYR A 424 -20.61 -18.85 12.20
N LEU A 425 -21.23 -19.50 11.24
CA LEU A 425 -20.75 -19.44 9.86
C LEU A 425 -21.06 -18.05 9.26
N PHE A 426 -22.31 -17.60 9.40
CA PHE A 426 -22.76 -16.25 9.04
C PHE A 426 -23.43 -15.59 10.23
N SER A 427 -23.08 -14.33 10.49
CA SER A 427 -23.75 -13.50 11.49
C SER A 427 -24.04 -12.11 10.95
N SER A 428 -25.14 -11.50 11.38
CA SER A 428 -25.47 -10.12 11.09
C SER A 428 -26.11 -9.45 12.31
N ASN A 429 -25.80 -8.20 12.56
CA ASN A 429 -26.46 -7.44 13.64
C ASN A 429 -27.83 -6.86 13.23
N THR A 430 -28.18 -6.96 11.96
CA THR A 430 -29.50 -6.59 11.42
C THR A 430 -30.03 -7.74 10.53
N PRO A 431 -31.36 -7.94 10.41
CA PRO A 431 -31.90 -8.94 9.51
C PRO A 431 -31.35 -8.78 8.10
N LEU A 432 -30.77 -9.84 7.57
CA LEU A 432 -30.13 -9.84 6.25
C LEU A 432 -30.59 -11.02 5.42
N LYS A 433 -30.78 -10.81 4.11
CA LYS A 433 -31.05 -11.88 3.15
C LYS A 433 -29.93 -11.95 2.12
N ILE A 434 -29.38 -13.17 1.94
CA ILE A 434 -28.35 -13.49 0.96
C ILE A 434 -28.73 -14.77 0.21
N LYS A 435 -28.03 -15.06 -0.89
CA LYS A 435 -27.99 -16.40 -1.47
C LYS A 435 -26.77 -17.14 -0.95
N ALA A 436 -26.92 -18.38 -0.54
CA ALA A 436 -25.78 -19.16 -0.10
C ALA A 436 -25.99 -20.65 -0.36
N GLU A 437 -24.94 -21.30 -0.85
CA GLU A 437 -24.93 -22.73 -1.18
C GLU A 437 -23.64 -23.38 -0.66
N ASN A 438 -23.66 -24.71 -0.43
CA ASN A 438 -22.52 -25.49 -0.03
C ASN A 438 -21.84 -24.94 1.26
N LEU A 439 -22.64 -24.78 2.30
CA LEU A 439 -22.19 -24.26 3.61
C LEU A 439 -21.77 -25.44 4.49
N THR A 440 -20.58 -25.37 5.06
CA THR A 440 -20.03 -26.42 5.94
C THR A 440 -19.46 -25.80 7.22
N ALA A 441 -19.89 -26.29 8.36
CA ALA A 441 -19.24 -26.05 9.65
C ALA A 441 -18.58 -27.36 10.11
N ASN A 442 -17.27 -27.31 10.36
CA ASN A 442 -16.51 -28.49 10.80
C ASN A 442 -16.56 -28.71 12.32
N ASP A 443 -17.08 -27.74 13.05
CA ASP A 443 -17.31 -27.80 14.50
C ASP A 443 -18.81 -27.94 14.74
N GLU A 444 -19.20 -28.98 15.51
CA GLU A 444 -20.62 -29.30 15.79
C GLU A 444 -21.30 -28.19 16.61
N GLU A 445 -20.52 -27.38 17.34
CA GLU A 445 -21.04 -26.26 18.14
C GLU A 445 -21.29 -25.00 17.28
N THR A 446 -20.77 -24.93 16.06
CA THR A 446 -20.94 -23.78 15.18
C THR A 446 -22.37 -23.66 14.65
N VAL A 447 -23.04 -22.56 14.93
CA VAL A 447 -24.35 -22.26 14.35
C VAL A 447 -24.20 -21.74 12.93
N LEU A 448 -24.95 -22.28 11.97
CA LEU A 448 -24.79 -21.88 10.56
C LEU A 448 -25.18 -20.42 10.32
N LEU A 449 -26.28 -19.96 10.89
CA LEU A 449 -26.84 -18.64 10.60
C LEU A 449 -27.29 -17.94 11.88
N ASP A 450 -26.90 -16.67 12.03
CA ASP A 450 -27.36 -15.78 13.06
C ASP A 450 -27.90 -14.49 12.41
N ASN A 451 -29.22 -14.27 12.51
CA ASN A 451 -29.91 -13.12 11.94
C ASN A 451 -29.73 -12.97 10.39
N VAL A 452 -29.39 -14.05 9.72
CA VAL A 452 -29.19 -14.14 8.27
C VAL A 452 -30.18 -15.16 7.70
N THR A 453 -30.85 -14.81 6.63
CA THR A 453 -31.73 -15.69 5.87
C THR A 453 -31.12 -16.04 4.52
N VAL A 454 -31.07 -17.33 4.20
CA VAL A 454 -30.65 -17.85 2.90
C VAL A 454 -31.88 -18.09 2.05
N GLY A 455 -31.89 -17.58 0.81
CA GLY A 455 -33.05 -17.70 -0.10
C GLY A 455 -32.66 -17.93 -1.54
#